data_a284a5bd92dcc7a8c8fc81f36f8dbd4c
#
_entry.id   a284a5bd92dcc7a8c8fc81f36f8dbd4c
#
_cell.length_a   1.000
_cell.length_b   1.000
_cell.length_c   1.000
_cell.angle_alpha   90.00
_cell.angle_beta   90.00
_cell.angle_gamma   90.00
#
_symmetry.space_group_name_H-M   'P 1'
#
loop_
_entity.id
_entity.type
_entity.pdbx_description
1 polymer ?
#
loop_
_entity_poly.entity_id
_entity_poly.type
_entity_poly.pdbx_seq_one_letter_code
_entity_poly.pdbx_strand_id
1 'polypeptide(L)'
;MTKEIVALAGDGIGPEIMEAGLQVLAAVAGKFGFTYHITEKAFGGAGIDAEGHPLPQSTLEAAKEADAILLAAIGSPQYDNALIRPEQGLLALRKELELYANIRPVKIFDALKHLSPLKAERIAGVDFVVVRELTGGIYFGEHILEDRSARDINDYSYEEVERIVRKAF
;
A
#
# COMPACT_ATOMS: atom_id res chain seq x y z
N MET A 1 -19.91 -17.30 2.81
CA MET A 1 -18.51 -17.52 3.26
C MET A 1 -18.08 -16.31 4.04
N THR A 2 -17.50 -16.50 5.21
CA THR A 2 -16.88 -15.42 5.99
C THR A 2 -15.56 -15.05 5.35
N LYS A 3 -15.26 -13.77 5.24
CA LYS A 3 -14.01 -13.27 4.67
C LYS A 3 -12.97 -13.06 5.77
N GLU A 4 -11.76 -13.56 5.55
CA GLU A 4 -10.63 -13.33 6.44
C GLU A 4 -9.89 -12.06 6.01
N ILE A 5 -9.81 -11.08 6.89
CA ILE A 5 -9.20 -9.79 6.60
C ILE A 5 -8.11 -9.50 7.63
N VAL A 6 -6.91 -9.20 7.15
CA VAL A 6 -5.82 -8.73 8.01
C VAL A 6 -5.83 -7.19 8.03
N ALA A 7 -5.81 -6.62 9.23
CA ALA A 7 -5.72 -5.19 9.45
C ALA A 7 -4.32 -4.81 9.92
N LEU A 8 -3.66 -3.96 9.12
CA LEU A 8 -2.32 -3.42 9.36
C LEU A 8 -2.47 -1.91 9.62
N ALA A 9 -2.65 -1.54 10.87
CA ALA A 9 -2.81 -0.13 11.24
C ALA A 9 -1.53 0.68 10.97
N GLY A 10 -0.36 0.06 11.19
CA GLY A 10 0.93 0.69 10.96
C GLY A 10 1.25 1.79 11.98
N ASP A 11 1.69 2.96 11.50
CA ASP A 11 2.35 3.99 12.30
C ASP A 11 1.62 5.32 12.28
N GLY A 12 1.99 6.22 13.20
CA GLY A 12 1.53 7.60 13.23
C GLY A 12 0.02 7.73 13.28
N ILE A 13 -0.59 8.29 12.23
CA ILE A 13 -2.05 8.42 12.09
C ILE A 13 -2.74 7.09 11.71
N GLY A 14 -1.97 6.04 11.41
CA GLY A 14 -2.49 4.76 10.93
C GLY A 14 -3.57 4.14 11.80
N PRO A 15 -3.40 4.01 13.12
CA PRO A 15 -4.43 3.46 14.00
C PRO A 15 -5.75 4.22 13.95
N GLU A 16 -5.72 5.56 13.92
CA GLU A 16 -6.91 6.41 13.85
C GLU A 16 -7.69 6.20 12.54
N ILE A 17 -7.00 6.17 11.40
CA ILE A 17 -7.66 5.94 10.10
C ILE A 17 -8.09 4.49 9.94
N MET A 18 -7.40 3.53 10.54
CA MET A 18 -7.82 2.14 10.55
C MET A 18 -9.13 1.96 11.32
N GLU A 19 -9.27 2.57 12.48
CA GLU A 19 -10.52 2.53 13.25
C GLU A 19 -11.69 3.06 12.43
N ALA A 20 -11.53 4.23 11.78
CA ALA A 20 -12.55 4.78 10.89
C ALA A 20 -12.87 3.84 9.70
N GLY A 21 -11.82 3.24 9.11
CA GLY A 21 -11.96 2.26 8.03
C GLY A 21 -12.75 1.02 8.43
N LEU A 22 -12.50 0.50 9.62
CA LEU A 22 -13.23 -0.66 10.17
C LEU A 22 -14.70 -0.34 10.47
N GLN A 23 -15.01 0.88 10.92
CA GLN A 23 -16.40 1.32 11.08
C GLN A 23 -17.14 1.37 9.74
N VAL A 24 -16.50 1.87 8.69
CA VAL A 24 -17.06 1.85 7.32
C VAL A 24 -17.25 0.41 6.83
N LEU A 25 -16.27 -0.46 7.04
CA LEU A 25 -16.36 -1.88 6.67
C LEU A 25 -17.57 -2.55 7.36
N ALA A 26 -17.76 -2.30 8.64
CA ALA A 26 -18.91 -2.85 9.40
C ALA A 26 -20.24 -2.38 8.82
N ALA A 27 -20.38 -1.09 8.49
CA ALA A 27 -21.57 -0.53 7.88
C ALA A 27 -21.86 -1.15 6.48
N VAL A 28 -20.81 -1.32 5.67
CA VAL A 28 -20.89 -1.93 4.33
C VAL A 28 -21.27 -3.40 4.45
N ALA A 29 -20.64 -4.15 5.35
CA ALA A 29 -20.95 -5.56 5.58
C ALA A 29 -22.40 -5.76 6.00
N GLY A 30 -22.91 -4.94 6.91
CA GLY A 30 -24.31 -4.95 7.33
C GLY A 30 -25.28 -4.60 6.18
N LYS A 31 -24.93 -3.63 5.34
CA LYS A 31 -25.75 -3.21 4.20
C LYS A 31 -25.81 -4.27 3.08
N PHE A 32 -24.71 -4.93 2.80
CA PHE A 32 -24.61 -5.88 1.68
C PHE A 32 -24.67 -7.35 2.10
N GLY A 33 -24.81 -7.64 3.40
CA GLY A 33 -25.09 -8.97 3.92
C GLY A 33 -23.91 -9.95 3.80
N PHE A 34 -22.66 -9.49 3.97
CA PHE A 34 -21.52 -10.40 4.07
C PHE A 34 -20.92 -10.42 5.48
N THR A 35 -20.25 -11.52 5.83
CA THR A 35 -19.56 -11.71 7.10
C THR A 35 -18.05 -11.68 6.90
N TYR A 36 -17.33 -11.18 7.90
CA TYR A 36 -15.88 -11.14 7.88
C TYR A 36 -15.33 -11.34 9.30
N HIS A 37 -14.06 -11.73 9.35
CA HIS A 37 -13.25 -11.79 10.56
C HIS A 37 -12.03 -10.88 10.38
N ILE A 38 -11.67 -10.11 11.40
CA ILE A 38 -10.50 -9.23 11.39
C ILE A 38 -9.40 -9.83 12.25
N THR A 39 -8.20 -9.94 11.70
CA THR A 39 -6.97 -10.24 12.41
C THR A 39 -6.07 -9.03 12.37
N GLU A 40 -5.86 -8.36 13.50
CA GLU A 40 -4.93 -7.25 13.60
C GLU A 40 -3.50 -7.76 13.74
N LYS A 41 -2.56 -7.13 13.01
CA LYS A 41 -1.14 -7.49 13.00
C LYS A 41 -0.26 -6.25 13.05
N ALA A 42 0.87 -6.37 13.76
CA ALA A 42 1.90 -5.33 13.76
C ALA A 42 2.59 -5.24 12.40
N PHE A 43 2.83 -4.01 11.93
CA PHE A 43 3.43 -3.75 10.62
C PHE A 43 4.10 -2.37 10.60
N GLY A 44 5.14 -2.20 9.78
CA GLY A 44 5.88 -0.94 9.71
C GLY A 44 6.69 -0.69 10.98
N GLY A 45 6.64 0.52 11.52
CA GLY A 45 7.29 0.88 12.77
C GLY A 45 6.74 0.10 13.97
N ALA A 46 5.44 -0.12 14.02
CA ALA A 46 4.83 -0.98 15.04
C ALA A 46 5.37 -2.42 15.00
N GLY A 47 5.70 -2.93 13.81
CA GLY A 47 6.36 -4.23 13.64
C GLY A 47 7.81 -4.21 14.15
N ILE A 48 8.54 -3.12 13.88
CA ILE A 48 9.92 -2.92 14.39
C ILE A 48 9.91 -2.86 15.92
N ASP A 49 8.98 -2.11 16.50
CA ASP A 49 8.88 -1.96 17.97
C ASP A 49 8.50 -3.28 18.66
N ALA A 50 7.64 -4.07 18.04
CA ALA A 50 7.16 -5.33 18.62
C ALA A 50 8.15 -6.50 18.44
N GLU A 51 8.72 -6.65 17.24
CA GLU A 51 9.47 -7.86 16.84
C GLU A 51 10.82 -7.54 16.16
N GLY A 52 11.23 -6.27 16.10
CA GLY A 52 12.50 -5.84 15.47
C GLY A 52 12.50 -5.88 13.94
N HIS A 53 11.34 -6.11 13.30
CA HIS A 53 11.22 -6.23 11.86
C HIS A 53 9.98 -5.52 11.33
N PRO A 54 10.05 -4.73 10.22
CA PRO A 54 8.91 -3.97 9.71
C PRO A 54 7.81 -4.84 9.07
N LEU A 55 8.11 -6.09 8.75
CA LEU A 55 7.16 -7.14 8.37
C LEU A 55 7.45 -8.39 9.20
N PRO A 56 6.87 -8.51 10.41
CA PRO A 56 7.01 -9.71 11.23
C PRO A 56 6.57 -10.97 10.47
N GLN A 57 7.21 -12.11 10.77
CA GLN A 57 6.88 -13.38 10.12
C GLN A 57 5.41 -13.76 10.34
N SER A 58 4.91 -13.56 11.58
CA SER A 58 3.51 -13.81 11.93
C SER A 58 2.51 -12.95 11.15
N THR A 59 2.93 -11.74 10.77
CA THR A 59 2.14 -10.83 9.93
C THR A 59 2.10 -11.32 8.48
N LEU A 60 3.26 -11.72 7.94
CA LEU A 60 3.35 -12.26 6.58
C LEU A 60 2.52 -13.55 6.42
N GLU A 61 2.59 -14.45 7.39
CA GLU A 61 1.80 -15.70 7.36
C GLU A 61 0.29 -15.41 7.38
N ALA A 62 -0.16 -14.54 8.28
CA ALA A 62 -1.56 -14.12 8.31
C ALA A 62 -1.99 -13.45 6.99
N ALA A 63 -1.12 -12.61 6.41
CA ALA A 63 -1.40 -11.92 5.15
C ALA A 63 -1.51 -12.88 3.96
N LYS A 64 -0.74 -13.98 3.94
CA LYS A 64 -0.81 -15.02 2.89
C LYS A 64 -2.11 -15.83 2.94
N GLU A 65 -2.71 -15.98 4.12
CA GLU A 65 -3.94 -16.74 4.32
C GLU A 65 -5.21 -15.88 4.19
N ALA A 66 -5.07 -14.55 4.20
CA ALA A 66 -6.20 -13.64 4.18
C ALA A 66 -6.83 -13.49 2.78
N ASP A 67 -8.14 -13.26 2.72
CA ASP A 67 -8.85 -12.83 1.51
C ASP A 67 -8.48 -11.40 1.09
N ALA A 68 -8.19 -10.54 2.09
CA ALA A 68 -7.83 -9.14 1.86
C ALA A 68 -6.98 -8.57 3.01
N ILE A 69 -6.24 -7.52 2.71
CA ILE A 69 -5.45 -6.76 3.68
C ILE A 69 -5.92 -5.31 3.67
N LEU A 70 -6.25 -4.78 4.83
CA LEU A 70 -6.44 -3.36 5.05
C LEU A 70 -5.14 -2.78 5.60
N LEU A 71 -4.53 -1.87 4.88
CA LEU A 71 -3.33 -1.16 5.29
C LEU A 71 -3.66 0.32 5.45
N ALA A 72 -3.37 0.88 6.62
CA ALA A 72 -3.62 2.30 6.87
C ALA A 72 -2.42 3.17 6.47
N ALA A 73 -1.48 3.41 7.38
CA ALA A 73 -0.32 4.24 7.08
C ALA A 73 0.94 3.68 7.74
N ILE A 74 2.07 3.88 7.10
CA ILE A 74 3.38 3.51 7.64
C ILE A 74 4.34 4.69 7.53
N GLY A 75 5.36 4.67 8.35
CA GLY A 75 6.37 5.71 8.46
C GLY A 75 6.14 6.59 9.68
N SER A 76 7.22 6.87 10.38
CA SER A 76 7.24 7.77 11.53
C SER A 76 8.60 8.48 11.56
N PRO A 77 8.65 9.78 11.93
CA PRO A 77 9.90 10.55 12.00
C PRO A 77 10.99 9.89 12.85
N GLN A 78 10.63 9.07 13.83
CA GLN A 78 11.60 8.33 14.65
C GLN A 78 12.48 7.37 13.86
N TYR A 79 12.05 6.94 12.66
CA TYR A 79 12.79 6.02 11.79
C TYR A 79 13.54 6.70 10.64
N ASP A 80 13.50 8.05 10.50
CA ASP A 80 14.07 8.76 9.37
C ASP A 80 15.58 8.48 9.17
N ASN A 81 16.31 8.28 10.29
CA ASN A 81 17.73 7.95 10.28
C ASN A 81 18.03 6.50 10.70
N ALA A 82 17.01 5.64 10.78
CA ALA A 82 17.19 4.25 11.18
C ALA A 82 17.70 3.39 10.01
N LEU A 83 18.49 2.36 10.32
CA LEU A 83 18.93 1.37 9.34
C LEU A 83 17.74 0.51 8.85
N ILE A 84 16.81 0.20 9.76
CA ILE A 84 15.59 -0.53 9.46
C ILE A 84 14.44 0.48 9.44
N ARG A 85 13.79 0.60 8.30
CA ARG A 85 12.70 1.55 8.09
C ARG A 85 11.35 0.85 7.88
N PRO A 86 10.24 1.45 8.30
CA PRO A 86 8.89 0.93 8.08
C PRO A 86 8.59 0.63 6.61
N GLU A 87 9.06 1.47 5.67
CA GLU A 87 8.85 1.34 4.23
C GLU A 87 9.42 0.04 3.64
N GLN A 88 10.49 -0.50 4.24
CA GLN A 88 11.06 -1.80 3.84
C GLN A 88 10.05 -2.92 4.03
N GLY A 89 9.19 -2.83 5.06
CA GLY A 89 8.09 -3.77 5.28
C GLY A 89 7.08 -3.75 4.14
N LEU A 90 6.74 -2.57 3.63
CA LEU A 90 5.80 -2.45 2.51
C LEU A 90 6.37 -3.04 1.21
N LEU A 91 7.63 -2.78 0.93
CA LEU A 91 8.30 -3.38 -0.24
C LEU A 91 8.36 -4.90 -0.12
N ALA A 92 8.74 -5.41 1.07
CA ALA A 92 8.76 -6.84 1.33
C ALA A 92 7.36 -7.48 1.18
N LEU A 93 6.32 -6.87 1.76
CA LEU A 93 4.94 -7.37 1.66
C LEU A 93 4.47 -7.45 0.19
N ARG A 94 4.76 -6.41 -0.61
CA ARG A 94 4.42 -6.39 -2.04
C ARG A 94 5.10 -7.51 -2.81
N LYS A 95 6.38 -7.74 -2.53
CA LYS A 95 7.18 -8.79 -3.16
C LYS A 95 6.68 -10.18 -2.78
N GLU A 96 6.49 -10.43 -1.47
CA GLU A 96 6.09 -11.72 -0.93
C GLU A 96 4.67 -12.16 -1.36
N LEU A 97 3.79 -11.21 -1.59
CA LEU A 97 2.41 -11.45 -2.03
C LEU A 97 2.21 -11.18 -3.54
N GLU A 98 3.27 -10.87 -4.28
CA GLU A 98 3.22 -10.53 -5.71
C GLU A 98 2.20 -9.44 -6.04
N LEU A 99 2.12 -8.40 -5.20
CA LEU A 99 1.19 -7.28 -5.37
C LEU A 99 1.72 -6.31 -6.44
N TYR A 100 1.66 -6.72 -7.69
CA TYR A 100 2.27 -6.02 -8.82
C TYR A 100 1.47 -4.81 -9.33
N ALA A 101 0.16 -4.76 -9.11
CA ALA A 101 -0.71 -3.72 -9.66
C ALA A 101 -1.23 -2.77 -8.57
N ASN A 102 -0.83 -1.50 -8.63
CA ASN A 102 -1.44 -0.44 -7.85
C ASN A 102 -2.49 0.28 -8.71
N ILE A 103 -3.73 0.24 -8.27
CA ILE A 103 -4.88 0.82 -8.99
C ILE A 103 -5.32 2.07 -8.26
N ARG A 104 -5.18 3.24 -8.91
CA ARG A 104 -5.49 4.55 -8.35
C ARG A 104 -6.56 5.26 -9.17
N PRO A 105 -7.84 5.17 -8.79
CA PRO A 105 -8.87 5.99 -9.41
C PRO A 105 -8.65 7.46 -9.04
N VAL A 106 -8.72 8.34 -10.06
CA VAL A 106 -8.61 9.79 -9.90
C VAL A 106 -9.90 10.40 -10.42
N LYS A 107 -10.72 10.89 -9.51
CA LYS A 107 -11.98 11.55 -9.82
C LYS A 107 -12.07 12.89 -9.13
N ILE A 108 -12.43 13.91 -9.88
CA ILE A 108 -12.64 15.24 -9.33
C ILE A 108 -14.11 15.42 -9.01
N PHE A 109 -14.40 15.60 -7.72
CA PHE A 109 -15.72 15.95 -7.24
C PHE A 109 -15.95 17.44 -7.34
N ASP A 110 -17.08 17.88 -7.90
CA ASP A 110 -17.38 19.30 -8.10
C ASP A 110 -17.27 20.13 -6.81
N ALA A 111 -17.71 19.58 -5.69
CA ALA A 111 -17.62 20.23 -4.39
C ALA A 111 -16.18 20.51 -3.92
N LEU A 112 -15.19 19.77 -4.43
CA LEU A 112 -13.78 19.86 -4.02
C LEU A 112 -12.88 20.55 -5.04
N LYS A 113 -13.42 21.03 -6.16
CA LYS A 113 -12.64 21.69 -7.23
C LYS A 113 -11.84 22.90 -6.73
N HIS A 114 -12.39 23.63 -5.74
CA HIS A 114 -11.77 24.82 -5.17
C HIS A 114 -10.47 24.52 -4.39
N LEU A 115 -10.23 23.26 -3.98
CA LEU A 115 -9.00 22.84 -3.28
C LEU A 115 -7.84 22.55 -4.24
N SER A 116 -8.11 22.46 -5.54
CA SER A 116 -7.07 22.17 -6.53
C SER A 116 -6.27 23.44 -6.86
N PRO A 117 -4.94 23.37 -6.96
CA PRO A 117 -4.11 24.45 -7.48
C PRO A 117 -4.28 24.67 -9.00
N LEU A 118 -4.91 23.71 -9.70
CA LEU A 118 -5.16 23.81 -11.14
C LEU A 118 -6.45 24.59 -11.41
N LYS A 119 -6.49 25.26 -12.57
CA LYS A 119 -7.69 25.96 -13.02
C LYS A 119 -8.88 25.01 -13.15
N ALA A 120 -10.06 25.44 -12.73
CA ALA A 120 -11.29 24.64 -12.72
C ALA A 120 -11.61 24.02 -14.11
N GLU A 121 -11.37 24.77 -15.17
CA GLU A 121 -11.55 24.32 -16.56
C GLU A 121 -10.65 23.13 -16.97
N ARG A 122 -9.48 23.00 -16.30
CA ARG A 122 -8.51 21.91 -16.56
C ARG A 122 -8.85 20.62 -15.84
N ILE A 123 -9.61 20.71 -14.75
CA ILE A 123 -9.96 19.57 -13.91
C ILE A 123 -11.42 19.15 -14.05
N ALA A 124 -12.22 19.91 -14.83
CA ALA A 124 -13.61 19.60 -15.05
C ALA A 124 -13.76 18.25 -15.79
N GLY A 125 -14.55 17.34 -15.22
CA GLY A 125 -14.81 16.03 -15.81
C GLY A 125 -13.65 15.03 -15.77
N VAL A 126 -12.59 15.31 -15.01
CA VAL A 126 -11.49 14.36 -14.82
C VAL A 126 -12.00 13.13 -14.08
N ASP A 127 -11.92 11.97 -14.75
CA ASP A 127 -12.25 10.65 -14.21
C ASP A 127 -11.40 9.62 -14.97
N PHE A 128 -10.32 9.15 -14.35
CA PHE A 128 -9.43 8.14 -14.92
C PHE A 128 -8.81 7.26 -13.84
N VAL A 129 -8.22 6.16 -14.26
CA VAL A 129 -7.51 5.25 -13.36
C VAL A 129 -6.03 5.20 -13.76
N VAL A 130 -5.14 5.41 -12.78
CA VAL A 130 -3.71 5.13 -12.94
C VAL A 130 -3.48 3.68 -12.50
N VAL A 131 -2.99 2.85 -13.42
CA VAL A 131 -2.54 1.50 -13.13
C VAL A 131 -1.01 1.51 -13.11
N ARG A 132 -0.40 1.20 -11.96
CA ARG A 132 1.04 1.29 -11.74
C ARG A 132 1.61 -0.08 -11.40
N GLU A 133 2.66 -0.48 -12.13
CA GLU A 133 3.47 -1.64 -11.77
C GLU A 133 4.29 -1.35 -10.50
N LEU A 134 4.36 -2.33 -9.59
CA LEU A 134 4.95 -2.14 -8.25
C LEU A 134 6.06 -3.11 -7.88
N THR A 135 6.35 -4.14 -8.68
CA THR A 135 7.29 -5.21 -8.31
C THR A 135 8.52 -5.29 -9.19
N GLY A 136 8.64 -4.37 -10.15
CA GLY A 136 9.84 -4.15 -10.97
C GLY A 136 10.36 -2.72 -10.87
N GLY A 137 11.24 -2.39 -11.78
CA GLY A 137 11.79 -1.06 -11.96
C GLY A 137 12.68 -0.60 -10.82
N ILE A 138 12.71 0.71 -10.59
CA ILE A 138 13.62 1.37 -9.65
C ILE A 138 13.47 0.92 -8.19
N TYR A 139 12.33 0.36 -7.80
CA TYR A 139 12.12 -0.09 -6.41
C TYR A 139 12.80 -1.42 -6.10
N PHE A 140 13.09 -2.23 -7.11
CA PHE A 140 13.67 -3.57 -6.95
C PHE A 140 14.92 -3.77 -7.80
N GLY A 141 15.29 -2.77 -8.60
CA GLY A 141 16.54 -2.73 -9.32
C GLY A 141 17.75 -2.64 -8.39
N GLU A 142 18.93 -2.85 -8.90
CA GLU A 142 20.17 -2.71 -8.16
C GLU A 142 20.47 -1.23 -7.88
N HIS A 143 20.80 -0.92 -6.63
CA HIS A 143 21.23 0.40 -6.18
C HIS A 143 22.70 0.34 -5.77
N ILE A 144 23.55 1.10 -6.46
CA ILE A 144 24.99 1.15 -6.21
C ILE A 144 25.36 2.55 -5.79
N LEU A 145 26.01 2.68 -4.64
CA LEU A 145 26.59 3.93 -4.15
C LEU A 145 28.07 3.71 -3.87
N GLU A 146 28.91 4.47 -4.56
CA GLU A 146 30.35 4.52 -4.39
C GLU A 146 30.78 5.91 -3.96
N ASP A 147 32.07 6.10 -3.62
CA ASP A 147 32.59 7.39 -3.13
C ASP A 147 32.33 8.57 -4.08
N ARG A 148 32.31 8.33 -5.39
CA ARG A 148 32.20 9.36 -6.43
C ARG A 148 31.20 9.05 -7.53
N SER A 149 30.48 7.95 -7.42
CA SER A 149 29.45 7.56 -8.38
C SER A 149 28.26 6.91 -7.70
N ALA A 150 27.09 7.05 -8.31
CA ALA A 150 25.87 6.35 -7.91
C ALA A 150 25.12 5.86 -9.15
N ARG A 151 24.48 4.71 -9.04
CA ARG A 151 23.66 4.14 -10.09
C ARG A 151 22.39 3.52 -9.51
N ASP A 152 21.26 3.89 -10.09
CA ASP A 152 19.96 3.23 -9.85
C ASP A 152 19.53 2.52 -11.13
N ILE A 153 19.26 1.23 -11.05
CA ILE A 153 18.82 0.44 -12.21
C ILE A 153 17.30 0.37 -12.22
N ASN A 154 16.73 0.66 -13.37
CA ASN A 154 15.29 0.65 -13.61
C ASN A 154 14.98 -0.38 -14.71
N ASP A 155 14.82 -1.65 -14.29
CA ASP A 155 14.60 -2.78 -15.18
C ASP A 155 13.18 -3.28 -15.12
N TYR A 156 12.64 -3.66 -16.28
CA TYR A 156 11.36 -4.37 -16.40
C TYR A 156 11.52 -5.55 -17.35
N SER A 157 11.02 -6.71 -16.93
CA SER A 157 10.88 -7.86 -17.82
C SER A 157 9.67 -7.72 -18.74
N TYR A 158 9.64 -8.51 -19.80
CA TYR A 158 8.48 -8.60 -20.69
C TYR A 158 7.21 -8.99 -19.92
N GLU A 159 7.32 -9.97 -19.05
CA GLU A 159 6.21 -10.51 -18.25
C GLU A 159 5.65 -9.45 -17.29
N GLU A 160 6.49 -8.64 -16.68
CA GLU A 160 6.07 -7.53 -15.81
C GLU A 160 5.29 -6.47 -16.59
N VAL A 161 5.77 -6.11 -17.76
CA VAL A 161 5.06 -5.16 -18.65
C VAL A 161 3.77 -5.77 -19.18
N GLU A 162 3.77 -7.02 -19.64
CA GLU A 162 2.58 -7.68 -20.16
C GLU A 162 1.47 -7.77 -19.11
N ARG A 163 1.77 -8.24 -17.89
CA ARG A 163 0.76 -8.41 -16.82
C ARG A 163 0.11 -7.10 -16.41
N ILE A 164 0.90 -5.99 -16.31
CA ILE A 164 0.33 -4.70 -15.93
C ILE A 164 -0.50 -4.08 -17.05
N VAL A 165 -0.09 -4.24 -18.31
CA VAL A 165 -0.88 -3.80 -19.48
C VAL A 165 -2.18 -4.58 -19.54
N ARG A 166 -2.17 -5.90 -19.44
CA ARG A 166 -3.40 -6.73 -19.39
C ARG A 166 -4.33 -6.36 -18.23
N LYS A 167 -3.77 -5.87 -17.12
CA LYS A 167 -4.58 -5.42 -15.98
C LYS A 167 -5.21 -4.06 -16.22
N ALA A 168 -4.60 -3.22 -17.05
CA ALA A 168 -5.08 -1.88 -17.36
C ALA A 168 -6.20 -1.87 -18.42
N PHE A 169 -6.21 -2.83 -19.34
CA PHE A 169 -7.18 -3.01 -20.41
C PHE A 169 -8.09 -4.21 -20.21
#